data_4dfa5fd05e8e42203cd4bf1312ba9100
#
_entry.id   4dfa5fd05e8e42203cd4bf1312ba9100
#
_cell.length_a   1.000
_cell.length_b   1.000
_cell.length_c   1.000
_cell.angle_alpha   90.00
_cell.angle_beta   90.00
_cell.angle_gamma   90.00
#
_symmetry.space_group_name_H-M   'P 1'
#
loop_
_entity.id
_entity.type
_entity.pdbx_description
1 polymer ?
#
loop_
_entity_poly.entity_id
_entity_poly.type
_entity_poly.pdbx_seq_one_letter_code
_entity_poly.pdbx_strand_id
1 'polypeptide(L)'
;MNEKNSLGLNKCFLDLDDPFKLFESWYEEAKKNEINDPNALALGTATKQGVPSVRMVLLKGYDKNGFVFYTNLNSQKGNEIKENPNATMCFHWKSLLRQIRIVGTLSQVEDEVADNYFNSRAYESRIGAWASKQSSELVNREELIKSLEKFKNKYQDQNNVPRPNHWSGWNLKPTSIEFWLDGDNRIHERLKYKLTANNEWTKSLLSP
;
A
#
# COMPACT_ATOMS: atom_id res chain seq x y z
N MET A 1 -8.27 27.16 -20.64
CA MET A 1 -9.32 26.20 -20.19
C MET A 1 -8.65 24.82 -20.18
N ASN A 2 -8.65 24.14 -19.04
CA ASN A 2 -8.13 22.76 -19.00
C ASN A 2 -9.03 21.87 -19.88
N GLU A 3 -8.42 21.13 -20.79
CA GLU A 3 -9.15 20.18 -21.63
C GLU A 3 -9.90 19.16 -20.77
N LYS A 4 -11.17 18.97 -21.06
CA LYS A 4 -12.04 18.01 -20.39
C LYS A 4 -12.14 16.71 -21.20
N ASN A 5 -12.30 15.58 -20.51
CA ASN A 5 -12.59 14.28 -21.15
C ASN A 5 -14.09 14.11 -21.44
N SER A 6 -14.47 12.95 -21.95
CA SER A 6 -15.88 12.57 -22.24
C SER A 6 -16.78 12.58 -21.00
N LEU A 7 -16.23 12.47 -19.79
CA LEU A 7 -16.96 12.55 -18.52
C LEU A 7 -17.10 13.99 -18.00
N GLY A 8 -16.57 14.98 -18.70
CA GLY A 8 -16.52 16.38 -18.24
C GLY A 8 -15.48 16.63 -17.15
N LEU A 9 -14.57 15.68 -16.91
CA LEU A 9 -13.45 15.80 -15.97
C LEU A 9 -12.17 16.24 -16.69
N ASN A 10 -11.17 16.66 -15.91
CA ASN A 10 -9.83 16.95 -16.41
C ASN A 10 -9.29 15.77 -17.23
N LYS A 11 -8.56 16.04 -18.30
CA LYS A 11 -7.99 15.04 -19.20
C LYS A 11 -7.13 13.96 -18.53
N CYS A 12 -6.60 14.21 -17.33
CA CYS A 12 -5.85 13.20 -16.58
C CYS A 12 -6.74 12.03 -16.10
N PHE A 13 -8.06 12.21 -16.02
CA PHE A 13 -9.00 11.12 -15.81
C PHE A 13 -9.26 10.44 -17.15
N LEU A 14 -8.45 9.46 -17.49
CA LEU A 14 -8.72 8.66 -18.69
C LEU A 14 -10.08 7.97 -18.55
N ASP A 15 -10.95 8.11 -19.55
CA ASP A 15 -12.27 7.47 -19.58
C ASP A 15 -12.15 5.99 -19.91
N LEU A 16 -11.69 5.21 -18.93
CA LEU A 16 -11.43 3.78 -19.02
C LEU A 16 -12.43 3.01 -18.15
N ASP A 17 -12.73 1.79 -18.52
CA ASP A 17 -13.57 0.88 -17.72
C ASP A 17 -12.74 0.12 -16.68
N ASP A 18 -11.43 -0.02 -16.89
CA ASP A 18 -10.49 -0.66 -15.99
C ASP A 18 -9.79 0.37 -15.09
N PRO A 19 -10.09 0.39 -13.77
CA PRO A 19 -9.46 1.34 -12.85
C PRO A 19 -7.95 1.09 -12.66
N PHE A 20 -7.45 -0.11 -12.92
CA PHE A 20 -6.02 -0.41 -12.80
C PHE A 20 -5.20 0.30 -13.88
N LYS A 21 -5.75 0.46 -15.09
CA LYS A 21 -5.10 1.24 -16.15
C LYS A 21 -5.05 2.73 -15.83
N LEU A 22 -6.09 3.27 -15.18
CA LEU A 22 -6.06 4.65 -14.72
C LEU A 22 -5.08 4.82 -13.56
N PHE A 23 -5.03 3.85 -12.62
CA PHE A 23 -4.03 3.83 -11.55
C PHE A 23 -2.60 3.81 -12.14
N GLU A 24 -2.32 2.91 -13.08
CA GLU A 24 -1.02 2.82 -13.76
C GLU A 24 -0.61 4.15 -14.38
N SER A 25 -1.51 4.79 -15.15
CA SER A 25 -1.25 6.10 -15.76
C SER A 25 -0.86 7.16 -14.73
N TRP A 26 -1.62 7.26 -13.63
CA TRP A 26 -1.36 8.24 -12.58
C TRP A 26 -0.09 7.92 -11.79
N TYR A 27 0.17 6.63 -11.56
CA TYR A 27 1.36 6.19 -10.83
C TYR A 27 2.64 6.39 -11.63
N GLU A 28 2.62 6.18 -12.95
CA GLU A 28 3.77 6.50 -13.83
C GLU A 28 4.08 8.00 -13.84
N GLU A 29 3.05 8.86 -13.80
CA GLU A 29 3.28 10.30 -13.63
C GLU A 29 3.82 10.63 -12.23
N ALA A 30 3.34 9.97 -11.18
CA ALA A 30 3.85 10.17 -9.83
C ALA A 30 5.32 9.77 -9.70
N LYS A 31 5.75 8.66 -10.31
CA LYS A 31 7.17 8.26 -10.35
C LYS A 31 8.09 9.32 -10.96
N LYS A 32 7.58 10.14 -11.86
CA LYS A 32 8.36 11.19 -12.54
C LYS A 32 8.36 12.52 -11.79
N ASN A 33 7.32 12.80 -11.01
CA ASN A 33 7.06 14.13 -10.48
C ASN A 33 7.14 14.22 -8.94
N GLU A 34 6.90 13.12 -8.21
CA GLU A 34 7.04 13.13 -6.75
C GLU A 34 8.53 13.14 -6.36
N ILE A 35 8.86 13.99 -5.39
CA ILE A 35 10.24 14.17 -4.93
C ILE A 35 10.75 12.89 -4.23
N ASN A 36 9.88 12.26 -3.42
CA ASN A 36 10.22 11.09 -2.62
C ASN A 36 9.07 10.07 -2.66
N ASP A 37 9.43 8.79 -2.68
CA ASP A 37 8.55 7.65 -2.42
C ASP A 37 7.15 7.75 -3.08
N PRO A 38 7.04 7.83 -4.42
CA PRO A 38 5.74 7.85 -5.10
C PRO A 38 4.87 6.63 -4.78
N ASN A 39 5.49 5.56 -4.29
CA ASN A 39 4.87 4.34 -3.83
C ASN A 39 4.48 4.35 -2.34
N ALA A 40 4.74 5.44 -1.61
CA ALA A 40 4.28 5.57 -0.23
C ALA A 40 2.77 5.77 -0.18
N LEU A 41 2.11 5.07 0.75
CA LEU A 41 0.68 5.17 0.97
C LEU A 41 0.33 5.07 2.45
N ALA A 42 -0.73 5.75 2.86
CA ALA A 42 -1.34 5.56 4.16
C ALA A 42 -2.22 4.30 4.13
N LEU A 43 -1.92 3.34 5.00
CA LEU A 43 -2.71 2.12 5.19
C LEU A 43 -3.56 2.26 6.45
N GLY A 44 -4.87 2.34 6.29
CA GLY A 44 -5.85 2.25 7.36
C GLY A 44 -6.27 0.80 7.60
N THR A 45 -6.17 0.36 8.86
CA THR A 45 -6.65 -0.93 9.36
C THR A 45 -7.50 -0.69 10.60
N ALA A 46 -8.28 -1.67 11.02
CA ALA A 46 -9.07 -1.56 12.24
C ALA A 46 -9.09 -2.87 13.00
N THR A 47 -9.27 -2.81 14.31
CA THR A 47 -9.52 -3.98 15.15
C THR A 47 -10.88 -4.63 14.80
N LYS A 48 -11.14 -5.80 15.32
CA LYS A 48 -12.46 -6.46 15.22
C LYS A 48 -13.60 -5.58 15.74
N GLN A 49 -13.33 -4.73 16.73
CA GLN A 49 -14.28 -3.79 17.33
C GLN A 49 -14.43 -2.49 16.53
N GLY A 50 -13.70 -2.34 15.41
CA GLY A 50 -13.78 -1.16 14.55
C GLY A 50 -12.90 0.02 15.00
N VAL A 51 -11.99 -0.15 15.95
CA VAL A 51 -11.03 0.91 16.34
C VAL A 51 -9.99 1.06 15.23
N PRO A 52 -9.94 2.23 14.54
CA PRO A 52 -9.06 2.42 13.39
C PRO A 52 -7.64 2.79 13.82
N SER A 53 -6.69 2.43 12.99
CA SER A 53 -5.32 2.92 13.06
C SER A 53 -4.76 3.13 11.65
N VAL A 54 -3.76 4.03 11.51
CA VAL A 54 -3.15 4.37 10.22
C VAL A 54 -1.64 4.47 10.32
N ARG A 55 -0.92 4.07 9.27
CA ARG A 55 0.54 4.20 9.12
C ARG A 55 0.93 4.23 7.65
N MET A 56 2.14 4.73 7.40
CA MET A 56 2.70 4.66 6.06
C MET A 56 3.26 3.26 5.78
N VAL A 57 3.01 2.76 4.57
CA VAL A 57 3.65 1.57 4.00
C VAL A 57 4.03 1.88 2.54
N LEU A 58 4.83 1.00 1.92
CA LEU A 58 5.24 1.16 0.53
C LEU A 58 4.55 0.12 -0.35
N LEU A 59 3.91 0.56 -1.42
CA LEU A 59 3.47 -0.32 -2.50
C LEU A 59 4.67 -1.03 -3.12
N LYS A 60 4.58 -2.35 -3.27
CA LYS A 60 5.67 -3.19 -3.84
C LYS A 60 5.26 -3.96 -5.08
N GLY A 61 3.98 -4.03 -5.36
CA GLY A 61 3.42 -4.60 -6.56
C GLY A 61 1.94 -4.28 -6.68
N TYR A 62 1.44 -4.26 -7.90
CA TYR A 62 0.02 -4.18 -8.20
C TYR A 62 -0.27 -4.86 -9.53
N ASP A 63 -1.42 -5.46 -9.62
CA ASP A 63 -1.99 -6.02 -10.83
C ASP A 63 -3.52 -6.06 -10.70
N LYS A 64 -4.20 -6.70 -11.66
CA LYS A 64 -5.67 -6.89 -11.61
C LYS A 64 -6.18 -7.64 -10.37
N ASN A 65 -5.30 -8.30 -9.62
CA ASN A 65 -5.64 -9.04 -8.39
C ASN A 65 -5.52 -8.17 -7.14
N GLY A 66 -4.85 -7.01 -7.20
CA GLY A 66 -4.76 -6.09 -6.08
C GLY A 66 -3.44 -5.34 -5.92
N PHE A 67 -3.20 -4.89 -4.70
CA PHE A 67 -2.10 -4.01 -4.32
C PHE A 67 -1.30 -4.64 -3.17
N VAL A 68 0.00 -4.87 -3.38
CA VAL A 68 0.84 -5.65 -2.45
C VAL A 68 1.78 -4.74 -1.66
N PHE A 69 1.84 -4.96 -0.35
CA PHE A 69 2.86 -4.42 0.55
C PHE A 69 3.38 -5.52 1.49
N TYR A 70 4.54 -5.30 2.09
CA TYR A 70 5.16 -6.26 2.99
C TYR A 70 5.38 -5.68 4.38
N THR A 71 5.21 -6.50 5.42
CA THR A 71 5.33 -6.07 6.82
C THR A 71 5.60 -7.23 7.77
N ASN A 72 5.86 -6.90 9.04
CA ASN A 72 5.87 -7.86 10.13
C ASN A 72 4.43 -8.24 10.49
N LEU A 73 4.11 -9.55 10.43
CA LEU A 73 2.78 -10.11 10.71
C LEU A 73 2.35 -9.99 12.17
N ASN A 74 3.31 -9.79 13.08
CA ASN A 74 3.05 -9.63 14.52
C ASN A 74 3.02 -8.14 14.94
N SER A 75 3.14 -7.20 13.99
CA SER A 75 2.95 -5.78 14.27
C SER A 75 1.49 -5.46 14.56
N GLN A 76 1.21 -4.26 15.11
CA GLN A 76 -0.16 -3.80 15.36
C GLN A 76 -1.05 -3.99 14.13
N LYS A 77 -0.62 -3.49 12.94
CA LYS A 77 -1.38 -3.67 11.70
C LYS A 77 -1.54 -5.14 11.31
N GLY A 78 -0.50 -5.97 11.51
CA GLY A 78 -0.55 -7.40 11.20
C GLY A 78 -1.59 -8.13 12.04
N ASN A 79 -1.70 -7.81 13.32
CA ASN A 79 -2.72 -8.36 14.21
C ASN A 79 -4.12 -7.85 13.85
N GLU A 80 -4.27 -6.56 13.59
CA GLU A 80 -5.55 -5.97 13.14
C GLU A 80 -6.05 -6.64 11.86
N ILE A 81 -5.18 -6.87 10.86
CA ILE A 81 -5.56 -7.50 9.60
C ILE A 81 -6.01 -8.95 9.79
N LYS A 82 -5.35 -9.70 10.70
CA LYS A 82 -5.76 -11.08 11.02
C LYS A 82 -7.17 -11.15 11.61
N GLU A 83 -7.55 -10.14 12.40
CA GLU A 83 -8.86 -10.08 13.05
C GLU A 83 -9.93 -9.46 12.15
N ASN A 84 -9.55 -8.46 11.35
CA ASN A 84 -10.41 -7.71 10.45
C ASN A 84 -9.65 -7.39 9.15
N PRO A 85 -9.86 -8.16 8.09
CA PRO A 85 -9.12 -7.99 6.86
C PRO A 85 -9.54 -6.78 6.01
N ASN A 86 -10.57 -6.04 6.40
CA ASN A 86 -10.97 -4.82 5.69
C ASN A 86 -9.95 -3.71 5.90
N ALA A 87 -9.54 -3.08 4.82
CA ALA A 87 -8.53 -2.04 4.86
C ALA A 87 -8.75 -0.97 3.78
N THR A 88 -8.10 0.16 3.98
CA THR A 88 -8.07 1.25 3.02
C THR A 88 -6.62 1.68 2.79
N MET A 89 -6.24 1.82 1.52
CA MET A 89 -5.01 2.48 1.10
C MET A 89 -5.31 3.89 0.58
N CYS A 90 -4.44 4.85 0.89
CA CYS A 90 -4.56 6.21 0.37
C CYS A 90 -3.19 6.70 -0.11
N PHE A 91 -3.08 6.93 -1.41
CA PHE A 91 -1.96 7.67 -2.01
C PHE A 91 -2.30 9.16 -2.03
N HIS A 92 -1.32 10.01 -1.74
CA HIS A 92 -1.45 11.45 -1.87
C HIS A 92 -0.20 12.04 -2.53
N TRP A 93 -0.30 12.29 -3.81
CA TRP A 93 0.76 12.88 -4.65
C TRP A 93 0.58 14.40 -4.73
N LYS A 94 1.29 15.08 -3.84
CA LYS A 94 1.15 16.54 -3.67
C LYS A 94 1.62 17.32 -4.88
N SER A 95 2.69 16.87 -5.54
CA SER A 95 3.22 17.51 -6.75
C SER A 95 2.24 17.46 -7.92
N LEU A 96 1.32 16.50 -7.91
CA LEU A 96 0.30 16.30 -8.93
C LEU A 96 -1.09 16.77 -8.49
N LEU A 97 -1.25 17.20 -7.23
CA LEU A 97 -2.53 17.54 -6.62
C LEU A 97 -3.55 16.39 -6.68
N ARG A 98 -3.07 15.14 -6.59
CA ARG A 98 -3.87 13.93 -6.77
C ARG A 98 -3.90 13.05 -5.54
N GLN A 99 -5.03 12.41 -5.33
CA GLN A 99 -5.19 11.38 -4.31
C GLN A 99 -5.89 10.15 -4.91
N ILE A 100 -5.48 8.95 -4.47
CA ILE A 100 -6.20 7.71 -4.80
C ILE A 100 -6.54 7.01 -3.49
N ARG A 101 -7.82 6.65 -3.32
CA ARG A 101 -8.29 5.83 -2.20
C ARG A 101 -8.72 4.47 -2.71
N ILE A 102 -8.23 3.42 -2.09
CA ILE A 102 -8.52 2.02 -2.45
C ILE A 102 -9.08 1.33 -1.22
N VAL A 103 -10.31 0.87 -1.29
CA VAL A 103 -10.96 0.09 -0.23
C VAL A 103 -11.08 -1.35 -0.67
N GLY A 104 -10.77 -2.28 0.23
CA GLY A 104 -10.83 -3.70 -0.12
C GLY A 104 -10.54 -4.61 1.05
N THR A 105 -10.29 -5.88 0.73
CA THR A 105 -9.99 -6.93 1.70
C THR A 105 -8.58 -7.43 1.50
N LEU A 106 -7.85 -7.58 2.60
CA LEU A 106 -6.48 -8.07 2.64
C LEU A 106 -6.43 -9.59 2.75
N SER A 107 -5.59 -10.22 1.94
CA SER A 107 -5.17 -11.62 2.08
C SER A 107 -3.65 -11.69 2.09
N GLN A 108 -3.10 -12.65 2.81
CA GLN A 108 -1.66 -12.87 2.81
C GLN A 108 -1.23 -13.41 1.43
N VAL A 109 -0.08 -12.96 0.94
CA VAL A 109 0.50 -13.49 -0.30
C VAL A 109 1.06 -14.90 -0.04
N GLU A 110 1.20 -15.69 -1.11
CA GLU A 110 1.82 -17.01 -1.07
C GLU A 110 3.28 -16.92 -0.57
N ASP A 111 3.72 -17.97 0.13
CA ASP A 111 5.06 -18.01 0.74
C ASP A 111 6.17 -17.82 -0.30
N GLU A 112 6.05 -18.43 -1.47
CA GLU A 112 7.01 -18.26 -2.56
C GLU A 112 7.16 -16.79 -2.99
N VAL A 113 6.05 -16.06 -3.11
CA VAL A 113 6.03 -14.63 -3.45
C VAL A 113 6.71 -13.81 -2.34
N ALA A 114 6.43 -14.16 -1.08
CA ALA A 114 7.05 -13.51 0.06
C ALA A 114 8.56 -13.78 0.14
N ASP A 115 8.99 -15.03 -0.10
CA ASP A 115 10.40 -15.43 -0.10
C ASP A 115 11.17 -14.73 -1.22
N ASN A 116 10.63 -14.70 -2.44
CA ASN A 116 11.25 -14.04 -3.59
C ASN A 116 11.44 -12.54 -3.32
N TYR A 117 10.42 -11.87 -2.79
CA TYR A 117 10.57 -10.46 -2.45
C TYR A 117 11.51 -10.25 -1.25
N PHE A 118 11.47 -11.09 -0.21
CA PHE A 118 12.38 -10.99 0.93
C PHE A 118 13.84 -11.09 0.48
N ASN A 119 14.15 -12.04 -0.41
CA ASN A 119 15.50 -12.27 -0.93
C ASN A 119 16.01 -11.11 -1.80
N SER A 120 15.13 -10.38 -2.48
CA SER A 120 15.50 -9.20 -3.27
C SER A 120 15.87 -7.95 -2.43
N ARG A 121 15.60 -7.98 -1.11
CA ARG A 121 15.87 -6.86 -0.21
C ARG A 121 17.35 -6.78 0.15
N ALA A 122 17.82 -5.55 0.40
CA ALA A 122 19.16 -5.33 0.93
C ALA A 122 19.39 -6.12 2.23
N TYR A 123 20.60 -6.62 2.44
CA TYR A 123 20.99 -7.41 3.60
C TYR A 123 20.56 -6.77 4.93
N GLU A 124 20.85 -5.48 5.12
CA GLU A 124 20.50 -4.76 6.35
C GLU A 124 18.98 -4.76 6.61
N SER A 125 18.17 -4.68 5.55
CA SER A 125 16.71 -4.74 5.67
C SER A 125 16.21 -6.14 6.02
N ARG A 126 16.90 -7.18 5.58
CA ARG A 126 16.60 -8.58 5.95
C ARG A 126 16.96 -8.85 7.39
N ILE A 127 18.12 -8.39 7.85
CA ILE A 127 18.54 -8.46 9.26
C ILE A 127 17.59 -7.66 10.15
N GLY A 128 17.19 -6.45 9.74
CA GLY A 128 16.20 -5.64 10.45
C GLY A 128 14.85 -6.36 10.66
N ALA A 129 14.41 -7.15 9.68
CA ALA A 129 13.19 -7.95 9.81
C ALA A 129 13.30 -9.04 10.88
N TRP A 130 14.47 -9.63 11.09
CA TRP A 130 14.74 -10.57 12.18
C TRP A 130 14.87 -9.89 13.54
N ALA A 131 15.52 -8.73 13.58
CA ALA A 131 15.87 -8.07 14.83
C ALA A 131 14.71 -7.32 15.48
N SER A 132 13.77 -6.80 14.65
CA SER A 132 12.71 -5.91 15.13
C SER A 132 11.45 -6.68 15.53
N LYS A 133 11.02 -6.51 16.79
CA LYS A 133 9.65 -6.84 17.24
C LYS A 133 8.73 -5.66 16.95
N GLN A 134 8.41 -5.44 15.67
CA GLN A 134 7.68 -4.25 15.21
C GLN A 134 6.40 -3.99 16.02
N SER A 135 6.21 -2.75 16.48
CA SER A 135 5.08 -2.27 17.30
C SER A 135 5.05 -2.78 18.76
N SER A 136 6.05 -3.55 19.21
CA SER A 136 6.18 -3.89 20.63
C SER A 136 6.91 -2.78 21.37
N GLU A 137 6.66 -2.66 22.67
CA GLU A 137 7.41 -1.78 23.52
C GLU A 137 8.91 -2.14 23.51
N LEU A 138 9.75 -1.14 23.53
CA LEU A 138 11.20 -1.25 23.55
C LEU A 138 11.69 -0.55 24.81
N VAL A 139 12.37 -1.28 25.70
CA VAL A 139 12.90 -0.72 26.96
C VAL A 139 13.91 0.41 26.67
N ASN A 140 14.79 0.17 25.71
CA ASN A 140 15.75 1.17 25.23
C ASN A 140 16.25 0.80 23.83
N ARG A 141 16.89 1.76 23.15
CA ARG A 141 17.42 1.56 21.80
C ARG A 141 18.56 0.55 21.72
N GLU A 142 19.29 0.35 22.83
CA GLU A 142 20.42 -0.59 22.88
C GLU A 142 19.97 -2.03 22.70
N GLU A 143 18.79 -2.41 23.17
CA GLU A 143 18.23 -3.74 22.94
C GLU A 143 18.06 -4.04 21.45
N LEU A 144 17.59 -3.07 20.68
CA LEU A 144 17.46 -3.24 19.22
C LEU A 144 18.85 -3.36 18.57
N ILE A 145 19.82 -2.57 19.00
CA ILE A 145 21.20 -2.63 18.48
C ILE A 145 21.80 -4.02 18.77
N LYS A 146 21.69 -4.51 20.01
CA LYS A 146 22.16 -5.85 20.39
C LYS A 146 21.45 -6.94 19.56
N SER A 147 20.15 -6.78 19.30
CA SER A 147 19.39 -7.71 18.46
C SER A 147 19.90 -7.70 17.02
N LEU A 148 20.17 -6.54 16.45
CA LEU A 148 20.75 -6.42 15.10
C LEU A 148 22.13 -7.10 15.01
N GLU A 149 23.02 -6.87 15.98
CA GLU A 149 24.35 -7.53 16.05
C GLU A 149 24.22 -9.04 16.16
N LYS A 150 23.30 -9.52 17.02
CA LYS A 150 23.02 -10.95 17.16
C LYS A 150 22.64 -11.59 15.82
N PHE A 151 21.76 -10.97 15.06
CA PHE A 151 21.32 -11.55 13.79
C PHE A 151 22.34 -11.35 12.67
N LYS A 152 23.16 -10.30 12.67
CA LYS A 152 24.33 -10.15 11.80
C LYS A 152 25.34 -11.29 12.04
N ASN A 153 25.62 -11.59 13.30
CA ASN A 153 26.53 -12.70 13.66
C ASN A 153 25.95 -14.07 13.30
N LYS A 154 24.62 -14.23 13.38
CA LYS A 154 23.95 -15.48 13.00
C LYS A 154 23.94 -15.70 11.49
N TYR A 155 23.73 -14.65 10.71
CA TYR A 155 23.57 -14.69 9.25
C TYR A 155 24.71 -13.93 8.56
N GLN A 156 25.95 -14.42 8.73
CA GLN A 156 27.16 -13.80 8.16
C GLN A 156 27.20 -13.90 6.63
N ASP A 157 26.66 -14.99 6.07
CA ASP A 157 26.46 -15.08 4.62
C ASP A 157 25.32 -14.16 4.19
N GLN A 158 25.70 -13.03 3.61
CA GLN A 158 24.76 -12.01 3.17
C GLN A 158 23.80 -12.48 2.08
N ASN A 159 24.12 -13.52 1.35
CA ASN A 159 23.25 -14.09 0.31
C ASN A 159 22.23 -15.07 0.85
N ASN A 160 22.44 -15.59 2.07
CA ASN A 160 21.64 -16.68 2.63
C ASN A 160 20.99 -16.29 3.98
N VAL A 161 20.19 -15.23 3.97
CA VAL A 161 19.36 -14.82 5.12
C VAL A 161 17.93 -15.28 4.86
N PRO A 162 17.42 -16.31 5.54
CA PRO A 162 16.07 -16.79 5.31
C PRO A 162 15.03 -15.78 5.78
N ARG A 163 13.84 -15.81 5.19
CA ARG A 163 12.70 -15.00 5.65
C ARG A 163 12.22 -15.49 7.02
N PRO A 164 12.04 -14.60 8.01
CA PRO A 164 11.42 -14.99 9.28
C PRO A 164 9.93 -15.28 9.11
N ASN A 165 9.40 -16.26 9.82
CA ASN A 165 7.98 -16.67 9.75
C ASN A 165 7.00 -15.52 10.08
N HIS A 166 7.44 -14.52 10.83
CA HIS A 166 6.64 -13.35 11.19
C HIS A 166 6.71 -12.22 10.17
N TRP A 167 7.25 -12.43 8.98
CA TRP A 167 7.33 -11.43 7.94
C TRP A 167 6.78 -11.97 6.62
N SER A 168 5.81 -11.25 6.03
CA SER A 168 5.21 -11.61 4.75
C SER A 168 4.59 -10.39 4.07
N GLY A 169 3.96 -10.61 2.93
CA GLY A 169 3.19 -9.63 2.19
C GLY A 169 1.69 -9.77 2.42
N TRP A 170 1.00 -8.66 2.20
CA TRP A 170 -0.45 -8.59 2.13
C TRP A 170 -0.87 -8.04 0.78
N ASN A 171 -1.84 -8.68 0.15
CA ASN A 171 -2.49 -8.20 -1.07
C ASN A 171 -3.87 -7.65 -0.74
N LEU A 172 -4.12 -6.37 -1.04
CA LEU A 172 -5.43 -5.76 -0.93
C LEU A 172 -6.19 -5.96 -2.25
N LYS A 173 -7.19 -6.84 -2.22
CA LYS A 173 -8.14 -7.00 -3.34
C LYS A 173 -9.17 -5.88 -3.26
N PRO A 174 -9.21 -4.95 -4.22
CA PRO A 174 -10.07 -3.78 -4.12
C PRO A 174 -11.54 -4.11 -4.40
N THR A 175 -12.42 -3.47 -3.63
CA THR A 175 -13.86 -3.41 -3.89
C THR A 175 -14.28 -2.03 -4.41
N SER A 176 -13.49 -0.99 -4.14
CA SER A 176 -13.64 0.31 -4.78
C SER A 176 -12.31 1.05 -4.88
N ILE A 177 -12.17 1.86 -5.94
CA ILE A 177 -11.04 2.75 -6.17
C ILE A 177 -11.60 4.13 -6.51
N GLU A 178 -11.18 5.15 -5.79
CA GLU A 178 -11.56 6.54 -6.03
C GLU A 178 -10.32 7.34 -6.41
N PHE A 179 -10.43 8.04 -7.51
CA PHE A 179 -9.46 9.01 -8.01
C PHE A 179 -9.98 10.41 -7.72
N TRP A 180 -9.12 11.24 -7.14
CA TRP A 180 -9.44 12.60 -6.73
C TRP A 180 -8.36 13.56 -7.25
N LEU A 181 -8.77 14.66 -7.82
CA LEU A 181 -7.92 15.76 -8.26
C LEU A 181 -8.36 17.05 -7.56
N ASP A 182 -7.39 17.81 -7.06
CA ASP A 182 -7.65 19.13 -6.49
C ASP A 182 -8.23 20.07 -7.54
N GLY A 183 -9.18 20.86 -7.13
CA GLY A 183 -9.86 21.84 -7.97
C GLY A 183 -10.00 23.19 -7.26
N ASP A 184 -10.01 24.27 -8.04
CA ASP A 184 -10.19 25.62 -7.55
C ASP A 184 -11.44 25.74 -6.67
N ASN A 185 -11.36 26.57 -5.64
CA ASN A 185 -12.46 26.83 -4.71
C ASN A 185 -13.03 25.55 -4.04
N ARG A 186 -12.22 24.50 -3.91
CA ARG A 186 -12.59 23.19 -3.37
C ARG A 186 -13.60 22.41 -4.23
N ILE A 187 -13.78 22.79 -5.48
CA ILE A 187 -14.60 22.04 -6.45
C ILE A 187 -13.73 20.95 -7.07
N HIS A 188 -13.48 19.92 -6.25
CA HIS A 188 -12.61 18.80 -6.60
C HIS A 188 -13.27 17.87 -7.63
N GLU A 189 -12.46 17.31 -8.53
CA GLU A 189 -12.92 16.32 -9.48
C GLU A 189 -12.73 14.92 -8.90
N ARG A 190 -13.79 14.11 -8.91
CA ARG A 190 -13.77 12.80 -8.25
C ARG A 190 -14.43 11.75 -9.14
N LEU A 191 -13.69 10.69 -9.45
CA LEU A 191 -14.15 9.53 -10.19
C LEU A 191 -14.01 8.27 -9.31
N LYS A 192 -15.11 7.59 -9.04
CA LYS A 192 -15.14 6.38 -8.23
C LYS A 192 -15.50 5.17 -9.06
N TYR A 193 -14.67 4.14 -8.97
CA TYR A 193 -14.98 2.80 -9.44
C TYR A 193 -15.46 1.94 -8.27
N LYS A 194 -16.47 1.12 -8.54
CA LYS A 194 -17.00 0.13 -7.59
C LYS A 194 -17.12 -1.22 -8.29
N LEU A 195 -16.59 -2.26 -7.64
CA LEU A 195 -16.72 -3.63 -8.11
C LEU A 195 -18.14 -4.14 -7.83
N THR A 196 -18.81 -4.66 -8.83
CA THR A 196 -20.13 -5.28 -8.71
C THR A 196 -20.03 -6.73 -8.22
N ALA A 197 -21.16 -7.32 -7.85
CA ALA A 197 -21.23 -8.73 -7.50
C ALA A 197 -20.81 -9.68 -8.66
N ASN A 198 -20.92 -9.20 -9.90
CA ASN A 198 -20.51 -9.96 -11.10
C ASN A 198 -19.02 -9.77 -11.45
N ASN A 199 -18.22 -9.16 -10.56
CA ASN A 199 -16.82 -8.81 -10.78
C ASN A 199 -16.57 -7.83 -11.95
N GLU A 200 -17.54 -6.98 -12.25
CA GLU A 200 -17.41 -5.91 -13.24
C GLU A 200 -17.22 -4.56 -12.51
N TRP A 201 -16.43 -3.67 -13.10
CA TRP A 201 -16.26 -2.32 -12.60
C TRP A 201 -17.32 -1.38 -13.15
N THR A 202 -18.00 -0.68 -12.27
CA THR A 202 -18.86 0.45 -12.61
C THR A 202 -18.21 1.75 -12.15
N LYS A 203 -18.40 2.85 -12.88
CA LYS A 203 -17.81 4.16 -12.53
C LYS A 203 -18.89 5.21 -12.32
N SER A 204 -18.65 6.14 -11.42
CA SER A 204 -19.54 7.26 -11.11
C SER A 204 -18.73 8.47 -10.69
N LEU A 205 -19.26 9.65 -11.00
CA LEU A 205 -18.74 10.91 -10.48
C LEU A 205 -19.23 11.11 -9.04
N LEU A 206 -18.41 11.76 -8.23
CA LEU A 206 -18.80 12.14 -6.87
C LEU A 206 -18.78 13.67 -6.74
N SER A 207 -19.70 14.19 -5.94
CA SER A 207 -19.64 15.60 -5.52
C SER A 207 -18.36 15.87 -4.71
N PRO A 208 -17.81 17.08 -4.81
CA PRO A 208 -16.63 17.50 -4.05
C PRO A 208 -16.76 17.31 -2.54
#